data_1e4c9b8343ae7e26c100b8bb7556df1e
#
_entry.id   1e4c9b8343ae7e26c100b8bb7556df1e
#
_cell.length_a   1.000
_cell.length_b   1.000
_cell.length_c   1.000
_cell.angle_alpha   90.00
_cell.angle_beta   90.00
_cell.angle_gamma   90.00
#
_symmetry.space_group_name_H-M   'P 1'
#
loop_
_entity.id
_entity.type
_entity.pdbx_description
1 polymer ?
#
loop_
_entity_poly.entity_id
_entity_poly.type
_entity_poly.pdbx_seq_one_letter_code
_entity_poly.pdbx_strand_id
1 'polypeptide(L)'
;MSADGSYVRIHPLLVRITHWINAFAILIMVLSGWRIYNASPLFGFKFPGDWTLGGWLAGAIQWHFAAMWLLAANGLIYVGYGVLSGHFKRKLLPVTPGALLHDVGQALRGQLAHDDLRVYNAAQRTAYLGAIVLAVILILSGLVMSTLLWANLTNRYVWIVLGVTLTFGVIEPLGEGDPVRA
;
A
#
# COMPACT_ATOMS: atom_id res chain seq x y z
N MET A 1 16.82 2.57 25.29
CA MET A 1 16.33 2.73 26.68
C MET A 1 16.86 4.07 27.17
N SER A 2 16.04 4.88 27.85
CA SER A 2 16.55 6.03 28.57
C SER A 2 17.35 5.56 29.80
N ALA A 3 18.19 6.43 30.36
CA ALA A 3 19.05 6.09 31.52
C ALA A 3 18.26 5.60 32.77
N ASP A 4 16.96 5.82 32.84
CA ASP A 4 16.06 5.41 33.90
C ASP A 4 15.26 4.12 33.59
N GLY A 5 15.56 3.42 32.48
CA GLY A 5 14.85 2.19 32.08
C GLY A 5 13.48 2.41 31.49
N SER A 6 13.01 3.66 31.29
CA SER A 6 11.70 3.95 30.73
C SER A 6 11.69 3.73 29.21
N TYR A 7 10.58 3.17 28.68
CA TYR A 7 10.37 3.02 27.26
C TYR A 7 9.96 4.35 26.64
N VAL A 8 10.69 4.78 25.62
CA VAL A 8 10.38 5.99 24.89
C VAL A 8 9.59 5.65 23.63
N ARG A 9 8.41 6.23 23.48
CA ARG A 9 7.57 6.06 22.30
C ARG A 9 8.16 6.81 21.10
N ILE A 10 8.67 6.11 20.11
CA ILE A 10 9.33 6.69 18.93
C ILE A 10 8.31 7.16 17.89
N HIS A 11 7.19 6.45 17.73
CA HIS A 11 6.17 6.75 16.72
C HIS A 11 4.82 7.07 17.37
N PRO A 12 4.11 8.12 16.87
CA PRO A 12 2.73 8.39 17.25
C PRO A 12 1.82 7.19 16.96
N LEU A 13 0.75 7.04 17.74
CA LEU A 13 -0.20 5.93 17.58
C LEU A 13 -0.81 5.89 16.18
N LEU A 14 -1.17 7.06 15.62
CA LEU A 14 -1.73 7.16 14.29
C LEU A 14 -0.79 6.60 13.22
N VAL A 15 0.50 6.92 13.27
CA VAL A 15 1.51 6.39 12.32
C VAL A 15 1.60 4.87 12.41
N ARG A 16 1.48 4.30 13.60
CA ARG A 16 1.50 2.84 13.80
C ARG A 16 0.24 2.18 13.23
N ILE A 17 -0.93 2.75 13.49
CA ILE A 17 -2.20 2.23 12.98
C ILE A 17 -2.21 2.29 11.45
N THR A 18 -1.89 3.44 10.85
CA THR A 18 -1.88 3.61 9.40
C THR A 18 -0.87 2.69 8.72
N HIS A 19 0.27 2.43 9.35
CA HIS A 19 1.27 1.48 8.85
C HIS A 19 0.70 0.05 8.74
N TRP A 20 0.04 -0.44 9.80
CA TRP A 20 -0.52 -1.79 9.78
C TRP A 20 -1.71 -1.93 8.81
N ILE A 21 -2.55 -0.88 8.69
CA ILE A 21 -3.61 -0.86 7.69
C ILE A 21 -3.01 -0.92 6.27
N ASN A 22 -1.96 -0.15 5.99
CA ASN A 22 -1.26 -0.21 4.70
C ASN A 22 -0.65 -1.58 4.44
N ALA A 23 0.01 -2.18 5.42
CA ALA A 23 0.61 -3.51 5.28
C ALA A 23 -0.46 -4.57 4.92
N PHE A 24 -1.61 -4.52 5.59
CA PHE A 24 -2.74 -5.40 5.30
C PHE A 24 -3.34 -5.16 3.90
N ALA A 25 -3.57 -3.90 3.53
CA ALA A 25 -4.09 -3.54 2.22
C ALA A 25 -3.14 -3.97 1.09
N ILE A 26 -1.83 -3.75 1.25
CA ILE A 26 -0.81 -4.18 0.27
C ILE A 26 -0.79 -5.70 0.14
N LEU A 27 -0.90 -6.44 1.23
CA LEU A 27 -0.98 -7.90 1.18
C LEU A 27 -2.17 -8.38 0.34
N ILE A 28 -3.36 -7.82 0.58
CA ILE A 28 -4.56 -8.12 -0.23
C ILE A 28 -4.31 -7.78 -1.71
N MET A 29 -3.74 -6.61 -1.99
CA MET A 29 -3.45 -6.19 -3.37
C MET A 29 -2.45 -7.11 -4.08
N VAL A 30 -1.43 -7.59 -3.39
CA VAL A 30 -0.46 -8.55 -3.95
C VAL A 30 -1.15 -9.87 -4.29
N LEU A 31 -1.85 -10.46 -3.32
CA LEU A 31 -2.50 -11.78 -3.49
C LEU A 31 -3.62 -11.74 -4.55
N SER A 32 -4.42 -10.69 -4.57
CA SER A 32 -5.44 -10.50 -5.61
C SER A 32 -4.82 -10.15 -6.97
N GLY A 33 -3.75 -9.35 -6.99
CA GLY A 33 -2.99 -9.00 -8.19
C GLY A 33 -2.38 -10.23 -8.86
N TRP A 34 -1.86 -11.21 -8.12
CA TRP A 34 -1.39 -12.47 -8.65
C TRP A 34 -2.50 -13.27 -9.34
N ARG A 35 -3.72 -13.23 -8.78
CA ARG A 35 -4.88 -13.87 -9.42
C ARG A 35 -5.27 -13.16 -10.71
N ILE A 36 -5.27 -11.82 -10.72
CA ILE A 36 -5.55 -11.03 -11.93
C ILE A 36 -4.49 -11.31 -13.00
N TYR A 37 -3.21 -11.32 -12.62
CA TYR A 37 -2.10 -11.68 -13.51
C TYR A 37 -2.28 -13.08 -14.13
N ASN A 38 -2.71 -14.06 -13.34
CA ASN A 38 -2.91 -15.44 -13.80
C ASN A 38 -3.98 -15.58 -14.89
N ALA A 39 -4.92 -14.61 -14.99
CA ALA A 39 -5.94 -14.61 -16.03
C ALA A 39 -5.35 -14.28 -17.43
N SER A 40 -4.30 -13.45 -17.49
CA SER A 40 -3.58 -13.11 -18.74
C SER A 40 -2.10 -12.89 -18.42
N PRO A 41 -1.32 -13.96 -18.23
CA PRO A 41 0.07 -13.83 -17.81
C PRO A 41 0.92 -13.18 -18.91
N LEU A 42 1.63 -12.12 -18.57
CA LEU A 42 2.58 -11.43 -19.46
C LEU A 42 3.89 -12.21 -19.64
N PHE A 43 4.25 -13.00 -18.63
CA PHE A 43 5.44 -13.84 -18.64
C PHE A 43 5.03 -15.32 -18.64
N GLY A 44 5.92 -16.21 -19.02
CA GLY A 44 5.63 -17.63 -19.18
C GLY A 44 5.38 -18.44 -17.89
N PHE A 45 5.01 -17.79 -16.78
CA PHE A 45 4.72 -18.44 -15.50
C PHE A 45 3.38 -17.97 -14.92
N LYS A 46 2.82 -18.77 -14.00
CA LYS A 46 1.64 -18.45 -13.19
C LYS A 46 1.94 -18.66 -11.71
N PHE A 47 1.32 -17.86 -10.86
CA PHE A 47 1.37 -18.07 -9.41
C PHE A 47 0.49 -19.26 -9.01
N PRO A 48 0.87 -20.06 -8.00
CA PRO A 48 0.03 -21.13 -7.47
C PRO A 48 -1.34 -20.59 -7.04
N GLY A 49 -2.42 -21.29 -7.39
CA GLY A 49 -3.79 -20.85 -7.11
C GLY A 49 -4.04 -20.60 -5.63
N ASP A 50 -3.49 -21.46 -4.77
CA ASP A 50 -3.61 -21.40 -3.31
C ASP A 50 -2.95 -20.17 -2.67
N TRP A 51 -2.07 -19.51 -3.41
CA TRP A 51 -1.39 -18.27 -2.98
C TRP A 51 -2.11 -17.03 -3.48
N THR A 52 -3.23 -17.17 -4.16
CA THR A 52 -3.97 -16.06 -4.75
C THR A 52 -5.29 -15.82 -4.03
N LEU A 53 -5.73 -14.55 -3.99
CA LEU A 53 -6.97 -14.15 -3.35
C LEU A 53 -8.05 -13.89 -4.39
N GLY A 54 -9.32 -14.26 -4.07
CA GLY A 54 -10.50 -13.94 -4.85
C GLY A 54 -11.06 -15.10 -5.67
N GLY A 55 -10.42 -16.30 -5.65
CA GLY A 55 -10.91 -17.53 -6.29
C GLY A 55 -10.94 -17.46 -7.84
N TRP A 56 -11.66 -16.52 -8.41
CA TRP A 56 -11.80 -16.24 -9.84
C TRP A 56 -11.47 -14.79 -10.19
N LEU A 57 -11.42 -14.43 -11.48
CA LEU A 57 -10.94 -13.12 -11.92
C LEU A 57 -11.76 -11.96 -11.35
N ALA A 58 -13.11 -12.03 -11.42
CA ALA A 58 -13.93 -10.94 -10.94
C ALA A 58 -13.84 -10.78 -9.41
N GLY A 59 -13.81 -11.90 -8.66
CA GLY A 59 -13.57 -11.86 -7.22
C GLY A 59 -12.22 -11.25 -6.85
N ALA A 60 -11.17 -11.58 -7.61
CA ALA A 60 -9.86 -10.97 -7.41
C ALA A 60 -9.86 -9.46 -7.69
N ILE A 61 -10.56 -9.02 -8.73
CA ILE A 61 -10.72 -7.60 -9.05
C ILE A 61 -11.46 -6.85 -7.92
N GLN A 62 -12.51 -7.45 -7.36
CA GLN A 62 -13.25 -6.86 -6.22
C GLN A 62 -12.35 -6.66 -5.00
N TRP A 63 -11.60 -7.68 -4.60
CA TRP A 63 -10.64 -7.59 -3.50
C TRP A 63 -9.55 -6.55 -3.76
N HIS A 64 -9.05 -6.50 -4.99
CA HIS A 64 -8.02 -5.55 -5.39
C HIS A 64 -8.51 -4.10 -5.28
N PHE A 65 -9.72 -3.81 -5.79
CA PHE A 65 -10.32 -2.48 -5.68
C PHE A 65 -10.67 -2.11 -4.24
N ALA A 66 -11.21 -3.05 -3.45
CA ALA A 66 -11.50 -2.79 -2.04
C ALA A 66 -10.22 -2.40 -1.27
N ALA A 67 -9.13 -3.14 -1.48
CA ALA A 67 -7.84 -2.83 -0.87
C ALA A 67 -7.22 -1.53 -1.41
N MET A 68 -7.40 -1.21 -2.70
CA MET A 68 -6.98 0.06 -3.29
C MET A 68 -7.66 1.25 -2.61
N TRP A 69 -8.97 1.20 -2.38
CA TRP A 69 -9.69 2.26 -1.69
C TRP A 69 -9.28 2.39 -0.23
N LEU A 70 -9.07 1.26 0.44
CA LEU A 70 -8.54 1.25 1.81
C LEU A 70 -7.15 1.91 1.87
N LEU A 71 -6.27 1.55 0.94
CA LEU A 71 -4.93 2.12 0.82
C LEU A 71 -4.98 3.63 0.53
N ALA A 72 -5.84 4.06 -0.39
CA ALA A 72 -6.01 5.45 -0.75
C ALA A 72 -6.54 6.29 0.44
N ALA A 73 -7.61 5.84 1.09
CA ALA A 73 -8.17 6.53 2.26
C ALA A 73 -7.17 6.62 3.42
N ASN A 74 -6.53 5.50 3.75
CA ASN A 74 -5.52 5.46 4.80
C ASN A 74 -4.28 6.29 4.45
N GLY A 75 -3.87 6.28 3.18
CA GLY A 75 -2.78 7.12 2.67
C GLY A 75 -3.07 8.62 2.81
N LEU A 76 -4.29 9.05 2.49
CA LEU A 76 -4.72 10.43 2.68
C LEU A 76 -4.68 10.84 4.16
N ILE A 77 -5.12 9.97 5.07
CA ILE A 77 -5.03 10.21 6.53
C ILE A 77 -3.57 10.35 6.95
N TYR A 78 -2.70 9.44 6.50
CA TYR A 78 -1.28 9.45 6.85
C TYR A 78 -0.56 10.69 6.32
N VAL A 79 -0.76 11.02 5.04
CA VAL A 79 -0.14 12.21 4.41
C VAL A 79 -0.70 13.49 5.03
N GLY A 80 -2.02 13.58 5.22
CA GLY A 80 -2.65 14.72 5.88
C GLY A 80 -2.10 14.95 7.28
N TYR A 81 -2.03 13.89 8.10
CA TYR A 81 -1.40 13.98 9.41
C TYR A 81 0.07 14.39 9.32
N GLY A 82 0.83 13.79 8.40
CA GLY A 82 2.26 14.06 8.23
C GLY A 82 2.56 15.52 7.89
N VAL A 83 1.73 16.12 7.04
CA VAL A 83 1.83 17.53 6.65
C VAL A 83 1.36 18.45 7.78
N LEU A 84 0.12 18.26 8.26
CA LEU A 84 -0.52 19.17 9.24
C LEU A 84 0.20 19.17 10.59
N SER A 85 0.68 18.02 11.05
CA SER A 85 1.44 17.92 12.31
C SER A 85 2.91 18.34 12.17
N GLY A 86 3.39 18.63 10.95
CA GLY A 86 4.81 18.86 10.67
C GLY A 86 5.69 17.61 10.87
N HIS A 87 5.08 16.43 10.96
CA HIS A 87 5.81 15.17 11.17
C HIS A 87 6.84 14.91 10.06
N PHE A 88 6.46 15.11 8.79
CA PHE A 88 7.35 14.91 7.66
C PHE A 88 8.53 15.89 7.68
N LYS A 89 8.26 17.18 7.99
CA LYS A 89 9.32 18.18 8.08
C LYS A 89 10.35 17.84 9.18
N ARG A 90 9.89 17.30 10.31
CA ARG A 90 10.78 16.97 11.43
C ARG A 90 11.52 15.63 11.25
N LYS A 91 10.87 14.64 10.61
CA LYS A 91 11.40 13.27 10.56
C LYS A 91 11.98 12.88 9.20
N LEU A 92 11.42 13.41 8.10
CA LEU A 92 11.79 12.99 6.75
C LEU A 92 12.60 14.04 5.99
N LEU A 93 12.53 15.33 6.38
CA LEU A 93 13.26 16.42 5.71
C LEU A 93 14.29 17.04 6.67
N PRO A 94 15.37 17.65 6.13
CA PRO A 94 15.79 17.63 4.73
C PRO A 94 16.50 16.33 4.33
N VAL A 95 16.49 16.02 3.04
CA VAL A 95 17.33 14.98 2.43
C VAL A 95 18.29 15.66 1.47
N THR A 96 19.59 15.46 1.67
CA THR A 96 20.62 15.97 0.77
C THR A 96 21.28 14.80 0.02
N PRO A 97 21.58 14.96 -1.29
CA PRO A 97 22.22 13.88 -2.06
C PRO A 97 23.55 13.42 -1.44
N GLY A 98 24.34 14.36 -0.90
CA GLY A 98 25.61 14.02 -0.25
C GLY A 98 25.44 13.16 1.00
N ALA A 99 24.47 13.48 1.87
CA ALA A 99 24.17 12.65 3.04
C ALA A 99 23.65 11.27 2.64
N LEU A 100 22.83 11.19 1.58
CA LEU A 100 22.34 9.91 1.06
C LEU A 100 23.49 9.02 0.57
N LEU A 101 24.39 9.56 -0.26
CA LEU A 101 25.54 8.81 -0.78
C LEU A 101 26.48 8.36 0.34
N HIS A 102 26.70 9.20 1.32
CA HIS A 102 27.50 8.86 2.51
C HIS A 102 26.87 7.70 3.29
N ASP A 103 25.57 7.76 3.59
CA ASP A 103 24.88 6.73 4.35
C ASP A 103 24.78 5.41 3.58
N VAL A 104 24.56 5.45 2.26
CA VAL A 104 24.61 4.26 1.42
C VAL A 104 26.00 3.64 1.42
N GLY A 105 27.05 4.46 1.34
CA GLY A 105 28.43 3.98 1.44
C GLY A 105 28.73 3.33 2.79
N GLN A 106 28.21 3.87 3.90
CA GLN A 106 28.33 3.24 5.23
C GLN A 106 27.52 1.94 5.33
N ALA A 107 26.31 1.90 4.76
CA ALA A 107 25.48 0.69 4.74
C ALA A 107 26.17 -0.47 4.03
N LEU A 108 26.80 -0.20 2.88
CA LEU A 108 27.57 -1.20 2.13
C LEU A 108 28.80 -1.71 2.89
N ARG A 109 29.31 -0.93 3.84
CA ARG A 109 30.42 -1.32 4.72
C ARG A 109 29.97 -1.96 6.03
N GLY A 110 28.66 -2.13 6.25
CA GLY A 110 28.10 -2.66 7.50
C GLY A 110 28.22 -1.70 8.69
N GLN A 111 28.48 -0.41 8.45
CA GLN A 111 28.76 0.61 9.48
C GLN A 111 27.60 1.57 9.72
N LEU A 112 26.36 1.20 9.35
CA LEU A 112 25.19 2.08 9.44
C LEU A 112 24.55 2.14 10.85
N ALA A 113 25.26 1.77 11.88
CA ALA A 113 24.77 1.82 13.25
C ALA A 113 24.64 3.28 13.72
N HIS A 114 23.40 3.69 14.10
CA HIS A 114 23.15 5.00 14.74
C HIS A 114 22.90 4.78 16.23
N ASP A 115 23.53 5.58 17.07
CA ASP A 115 23.36 5.52 18.53
C ASP A 115 21.97 6.01 18.97
N ASP A 116 21.29 6.84 18.18
CA ASP A 116 19.94 7.35 18.45
C ASP A 116 18.93 6.84 17.41
N LEU A 117 18.10 5.87 17.79
CA LEU A 117 17.00 5.32 17.00
C LEU A 117 15.84 6.32 16.73
N ARG A 118 15.86 7.50 17.35
CA ARG A 118 14.85 8.54 17.15
C ARG A 118 15.11 9.39 15.91
N VAL A 119 16.34 9.34 15.38
CA VAL A 119 16.77 10.14 14.22
C VAL A 119 16.96 9.19 13.04
N TYR A 120 16.21 9.42 11.95
CA TYR A 120 16.40 8.66 10.73
C TYR A 120 17.66 9.13 10.01
N ASN A 121 18.44 8.19 9.51
CA ASN A 121 19.54 8.50 8.60
C ASN A 121 19.01 8.93 7.22
N ALA A 122 19.86 9.51 6.36
CA ALA A 122 19.43 10.02 5.06
C ALA A 122 18.91 8.90 4.14
N ALA A 123 19.48 7.69 4.20
CA ALA A 123 19.03 6.54 3.45
C ALA A 123 17.61 6.11 3.87
N GLN A 124 17.32 6.06 5.17
CA GLN A 124 15.97 5.76 5.68
C GLN A 124 14.96 6.83 5.27
N ARG A 125 15.32 8.13 5.40
CA ARG A 125 14.44 9.24 4.98
C ARG A 125 14.10 9.14 3.50
N THR A 126 15.10 8.87 2.65
CA THR A 126 14.90 8.68 1.20
C THR A 126 14.02 7.48 0.91
N ALA A 127 14.23 6.35 1.58
CA ALA A 127 13.41 5.15 1.41
C ALA A 127 11.93 5.41 1.77
N TYR A 128 11.66 6.09 2.90
CA TYR A 128 10.30 6.43 3.30
C TYR A 128 9.64 7.41 2.33
N LEU A 129 10.35 8.47 1.91
CA LEU A 129 9.82 9.41 0.91
C LEU A 129 9.58 8.72 -0.42
N GLY A 130 10.51 7.88 -0.88
CA GLY A 130 10.38 7.08 -2.09
C GLY A 130 9.15 6.16 -2.03
N ALA A 131 8.95 5.46 -0.93
CA ALA A 131 7.78 4.59 -0.72
C ALA A 131 6.47 5.38 -0.77
N ILE A 132 6.41 6.58 -0.15
CA ILE A 132 5.22 7.45 -0.20
C ILE A 132 4.95 7.89 -1.64
N VAL A 133 5.98 8.37 -2.36
CA VAL A 133 5.84 8.83 -3.75
C VAL A 133 5.39 7.68 -4.66
N LEU A 134 6.01 6.50 -4.54
CA LEU A 134 5.61 5.31 -5.30
C LEU A 134 4.18 4.89 -5.00
N ALA A 135 3.77 4.91 -3.73
CA ALA A 135 2.39 4.58 -3.35
C ALA A 135 1.39 5.57 -3.98
N VAL A 136 1.71 6.87 -3.97
CA VAL A 136 0.87 7.91 -4.63
C VAL A 136 0.79 7.66 -6.13
N ILE A 137 1.91 7.39 -6.80
CA ILE A 137 1.93 7.10 -8.25
C ILE A 137 1.10 5.85 -8.56
N LEU A 138 1.24 4.79 -7.79
CA LEU A 138 0.48 3.55 -7.98
C LEU A 138 -1.02 3.76 -7.78
N ILE A 139 -1.43 4.50 -6.75
CA ILE A 139 -2.85 4.82 -6.51
C ILE A 139 -3.40 5.67 -7.66
N LEU A 140 -2.70 6.72 -8.07
CA LEU A 140 -3.14 7.58 -9.16
C LEU A 140 -3.21 6.82 -10.49
N SER A 141 -2.23 5.97 -10.80
CA SER A 141 -2.25 5.15 -12.02
C SER A 141 -3.42 4.15 -12.01
N GLY A 142 -3.73 3.55 -10.87
CA GLY A 142 -4.88 2.68 -10.70
C GLY A 142 -6.20 3.42 -10.88
N LEU A 143 -6.33 4.63 -10.33
CA LEU A 143 -7.50 5.49 -10.51
C LEU A 143 -7.68 5.91 -11.97
N VAL A 144 -6.61 6.32 -12.66
CA VAL A 144 -6.64 6.68 -14.08
C VAL A 144 -7.04 5.46 -14.91
N MET A 145 -6.45 4.29 -14.66
CA MET A 145 -6.82 3.06 -15.36
C MET A 145 -8.30 2.72 -15.13
N SER A 146 -8.79 2.84 -13.91
CA SER A 146 -10.20 2.61 -13.61
C SER A 146 -11.10 3.59 -14.36
N THR A 147 -10.80 4.88 -14.37
CA THR A 147 -11.61 5.90 -15.08
C THR A 147 -11.59 5.71 -16.60
N LEU A 148 -10.45 5.33 -17.20
CA LEU A 148 -10.35 5.05 -18.63
C LEU A 148 -11.14 3.79 -19.03
N LEU A 149 -11.11 2.74 -18.23
CA LEU A 149 -11.95 1.56 -18.42
C LEU A 149 -13.44 1.93 -18.34
N TRP A 150 -13.81 2.84 -17.44
CA TRP A 150 -15.19 3.25 -17.21
C TRP A 150 -15.70 4.26 -18.24
N ALA A 151 -14.86 5.13 -18.76
CA ALA A 151 -15.23 6.07 -19.81
C ALA A 151 -15.65 5.36 -21.12
N ASN A 152 -15.16 4.15 -21.36
CA ASN A 152 -15.54 3.30 -22.48
C ASN A 152 -16.81 2.47 -22.23
N LEU A 153 -17.22 2.31 -20.98
CA LEU A 153 -18.44 1.63 -20.58
C LEU A 153 -19.46 2.69 -20.21
N THR A 154 -20.21 3.13 -21.22
CA THR A 154 -21.31 4.13 -21.12
C THR A 154 -21.81 4.51 -19.72
N ASN A 155 -21.58 5.69 -19.40
CA ASN A 155 -21.90 6.69 -18.37
C ASN A 155 -23.09 6.45 -17.38
N ARG A 156 -23.97 5.50 -17.57
CA ARG A 156 -25.13 5.26 -16.68
C ARG A 156 -24.93 4.19 -15.63
N TYR A 157 -24.07 3.22 -15.92
CA TYR A 157 -23.88 2.07 -15.04
C TYR A 157 -22.75 2.25 -14.03
N VAL A 158 -21.92 3.26 -14.22
CA VAL A 158 -20.72 3.52 -13.40
C VAL A 158 -21.07 3.69 -11.92
N TRP A 159 -22.05 4.54 -11.64
CA TRP A 159 -22.46 4.81 -10.25
C TRP A 159 -23.19 3.66 -9.60
N ILE A 160 -23.96 2.91 -10.41
CA ILE A 160 -24.65 1.70 -9.92
C ILE A 160 -23.62 0.61 -9.60
N VAL A 161 -22.64 0.39 -10.47
CA VAL A 161 -21.60 -0.62 -10.25
C VAL A 161 -20.66 -0.20 -9.14
N LEU A 162 -20.28 1.09 -9.02
CA LEU A 162 -19.49 1.59 -7.90
C LEU A 162 -20.25 1.43 -6.58
N GLY A 163 -21.54 1.79 -6.56
CA GLY A 163 -22.39 1.60 -5.39
C GLY A 163 -22.59 0.13 -5.04
N VAL A 164 -22.82 -0.73 -6.03
CA VAL A 164 -22.96 -2.18 -5.84
C VAL A 164 -21.61 -2.80 -5.42
N THR A 165 -20.48 -2.39 -6.02
CA THR A 165 -19.15 -2.90 -5.63
C THR A 165 -18.77 -2.45 -4.22
N LEU A 166 -19.11 -1.23 -3.82
CA LEU A 166 -18.87 -0.75 -2.46
C LEU A 166 -19.82 -1.37 -1.43
N THR A 167 -21.09 -1.65 -1.82
CA THR A 167 -22.11 -2.14 -0.89
C THR A 167 -22.13 -3.67 -0.80
N PHE A 168 -21.91 -4.38 -1.90
CA PHE A 168 -22.03 -5.84 -1.98
C PHE A 168 -20.71 -6.56 -2.25
N GLY A 169 -19.71 -5.92 -2.84
CA GLY A 169 -18.42 -6.53 -3.15
C GLY A 169 -17.61 -6.98 -1.93
N VAL A 170 -17.98 -6.50 -0.73
CA VAL A 170 -17.37 -6.92 0.54
C VAL A 170 -18.18 -8.04 1.22
N ILE A 171 -19.46 -8.18 0.89
CA ILE A 171 -20.40 -9.06 1.62
C ILE A 171 -20.57 -10.43 0.95
N GLU A 172 -20.53 -10.51 -0.40
CA GLU A 172 -20.77 -11.75 -1.14
C GLU A 172 -19.64 -12.81 -1.19
N PRO A 173 -18.34 -12.50 -0.96
CA PRO A 173 -17.32 -13.55 -1.03
C PRO A 173 -17.42 -14.63 0.05
N LEU A 174 -18.33 -14.49 1.00
CA LEU A 174 -18.46 -15.43 2.13
C LEU A 174 -19.56 -16.50 1.94
N GLY A 175 -20.33 -16.46 0.86
CA GLY A 175 -21.60 -17.20 0.80
C GLY A 175 -21.83 -18.21 -0.32
N GLU A 176 -21.11 -18.24 -1.44
CA GLU A 176 -21.46 -19.17 -2.53
C GLU A 176 -20.29 -20.02 -2.99
N GLY A 177 -20.41 -21.30 -2.69
CA GLY A 177 -19.62 -22.36 -3.27
C GLY A 177 -19.84 -22.43 -4.79
N ASP A 178 -18.76 -22.65 -5.51
CA ASP A 178 -18.65 -22.81 -6.96
C ASP A 178 -19.68 -23.83 -7.51
N PRO A 179 -20.69 -23.43 -8.31
CA PRO A 179 -21.68 -24.34 -8.87
C PRO A 179 -21.14 -25.28 -9.97
N VAL A 180 -19.83 -25.22 -10.27
CA VAL A 180 -19.20 -26.02 -11.35
C VAL A 180 -18.60 -27.35 -10.82
N ARG A 181 -18.88 -27.75 -9.59
CA ARG A 181 -18.49 -29.08 -9.04
C ARG A 181 -19.69 -29.95 -8.74
N ALA A 182 -20.60 -30.10 -9.69
CA ALA A 182 -21.57 -31.14 -9.73
C ALA A 182 -21.50 -31.88 -11.07
#